data_aaddfc5b86d8588fa515ed7b9da05a28
#
_entry.id   aaddfc5b86d8588fa515ed7b9da05a28
#
_cell.length_a   1.000
_cell.length_b   1.000
_cell.length_c   1.000
_cell.angle_alpha   90.00
_cell.angle_beta   90.00
_cell.angle_gamma   90.00
#
_symmetry.space_group_name_H-M   'P 1'
#
loop_
_entity.id
_entity.type
_entity.pdbx_description
1 polymer ?
#
loop_
_entity_poly.entity_id
_entity_poly.type
_entity_poly.pdbx_seq_one_letter_code
_entity_poly.pdbx_strand_id
1 'polypeptide(L)'
;NEELEEYNAKLDEDQQYDSNDMVGKLGLEQSYEDQLRGVDGSQKMYVDNMGKVLEIIEKTDSVAGNDIYLTLDSDLQKYCYNALEKELSYILLANLKNVTTSKEKEDIPITDVYSAFFDNNIIDIKALNAANATDNEKNVYNTFVSSKQYTLNALSDILKSSHTELYNLSDQYKDYMEFICETLSSNGIYDSSAVDKDSDTYNNYVNDKISLYEYLKYCISQGVIDITGIQTSSDYYDTDEIYNVIVDYVLKEFEDDSDFDKRVFKYMILSGEITGSQVIYLLYDQGILNSTTDEDYEEFTSGVLSNFEFIYRKIKKLEITPAMLALDPCSGSIVVVDPATGTVRAMVSYPSYDNNKLTNVIDPDYYAKITEDKTTPMYNRATMQRTAPGSTYKMLIAAAGLQEGVIDVGSVITDYGTFSKVVPSPACWLRSGHGTLGLADA
;
A
#
# COMPACT_ATOMS: atom_id res chain seq x y z
N ASN A 1 -9.83 -16.02 23.52
CA ASN A 1 -10.68 -16.04 24.73
C ASN A 1 -10.98 -14.64 25.27
N GLU A 2 -9.98 -13.73 25.34
CA GLU A 2 -10.21 -12.35 25.82
C GLU A 2 -11.23 -11.58 24.97
N GLU A 3 -11.15 -11.71 23.66
CA GLU A 3 -12.10 -11.06 22.74
C GLU A 3 -13.53 -11.58 22.91
N LEU A 4 -13.70 -12.89 23.10
CA LEU A 4 -15.00 -13.51 23.37
C LEU A 4 -15.61 -13.01 24.69
N GLU A 5 -14.79 -12.90 25.73
CA GLU A 5 -15.20 -12.36 27.03
C GLU A 5 -15.61 -10.88 26.93
N GLU A 6 -14.91 -10.09 26.13
CA GLU A 6 -15.23 -8.69 25.89
C GLU A 6 -16.55 -8.50 25.12
N TYR A 7 -16.83 -9.37 24.13
CA TYR A 7 -18.11 -9.40 23.43
C TYR A 7 -19.24 -9.80 24.38
N ASN A 8 -19.07 -10.90 25.10
CA ASN A 8 -20.11 -11.45 25.97
C ASN A 8 -20.41 -10.59 27.20
N ALA A 9 -19.44 -9.78 27.66
CA ALA A 9 -19.66 -8.85 28.78
C ALA A 9 -20.74 -7.80 28.55
N LYS A 10 -21.13 -7.57 27.29
CA LYS A 10 -22.13 -6.58 26.87
C LYS A 10 -23.50 -7.19 26.52
N LEU A 11 -23.62 -8.50 26.58
CA LEU A 11 -24.79 -9.27 26.13
C LEU A 11 -25.47 -9.97 27.30
N ASP A 12 -26.79 -10.18 27.21
CA ASP A 12 -27.54 -11.02 28.13
C ASP A 12 -27.12 -12.49 28.00
N GLU A 13 -27.27 -13.31 29.02
CA GLU A 13 -26.81 -14.72 29.06
C GLU A 13 -27.32 -15.56 27.88
N ASP A 14 -28.52 -15.30 27.39
CA ASP A 14 -29.13 -15.98 26.25
C ASP A 14 -28.66 -15.48 24.88
N GLN A 15 -27.88 -14.40 24.86
CA GLN A 15 -27.33 -13.77 23.67
C GLN A 15 -25.81 -13.92 23.58
N GLN A 16 -25.18 -14.60 24.53
CA GLN A 16 -23.74 -14.77 24.53
C GLN A 16 -23.27 -15.69 23.41
N TYR A 17 -22.06 -15.46 22.95
CA TYR A 17 -21.41 -16.23 21.91
C TYR A 17 -20.63 -17.39 22.52
N ASP A 18 -20.66 -18.53 21.81
CA ASP A 18 -19.78 -19.64 22.06
C ASP A 18 -18.49 -19.54 21.22
N SER A 19 -17.48 -20.30 21.58
CA SER A 19 -16.16 -20.29 20.90
C SER A 19 -16.19 -20.72 19.44
N ASN A 20 -17.30 -21.31 18.98
CA ASN A 20 -17.50 -21.77 17.60
C ASN A 20 -18.43 -20.84 16.79
N ASP A 21 -18.97 -19.80 17.44
CA ASP A 21 -19.89 -18.89 16.76
C ASP A 21 -19.15 -18.00 15.77
N MET A 22 -19.84 -17.66 14.69
CA MET A 22 -19.38 -16.70 13.70
C MET A 22 -19.86 -15.31 14.08
N VAL A 23 -18.97 -14.33 14.00
CA VAL A 23 -19.24 -12.93 14.34
C VAL A 23 -18.82 -12.01 13.19
N GLY A 24 -19.70 -11.11 12.80
CA GLY A 24 -19.40 -10.07 11.82
C GLY A 24 -18.32 -9.10 12.33
N LYS A 25 -17.16 -9.07 11.68
CA LYS A 25 -16.00 -8.25 12.10
C LYS A 25 -15.96 -6.90 11.45
N LEU A 26 -16.52 -6.75 10.26
CA LEU A 26 -16.45 -5.54 9.43
C LEU A 26 -17.73 -5.29 8.65
N GLY A 27 -17.96 -4.02 8.31
CA GLY A 27 -18.99 -3.61 7.34
C GLY A 27 -20.40 -3.95 7.75
N LEU A 28 -21.15 -4.54 6.81
CA LEU A 28 -22.57 -4.88 7.00
C LEU A 28 -22.77 -6.01 8.01
N GLU A 29 -21.91 -7.02 7.99
CA GLU A 29 -21.97 -8.13 8.94
C GLU A 29 -21.82 -7.63 10.37
N GLN A 30 -20.86 -6.75 10.65
CA GLN A 30 -20.70 -6.13 11.97
C GLN A 30 -21.89 -5.24 12.34
N SER A 31 -22.37 -4.42 11.40
CA SER A 31 -23.40 -3.43 11.66
C SER A 31 -24.79 -4.06 11.89
N TYR A 32 -25.03 -5.25 11.32
CA TYR A 32 -26.29 -5.95 11.37
C TYR A 32 -26.18 -7.34 12.02
N GLU A 33 -25.16 -7.54 12.84
CA GLU A 33 -24.89 -8.80 13.54
C GLU A 33 -26.12 -9.34 14.26
N ASP A 34 -26.78 -8.52 15.07
CA ASP A 34 -28.00 -8.89 15.82
C ASP A 34 -29.14 -9.40 14.93
N GLN A 35 -29.19 -8.97 13.66
CA GLN A 35 -30.22 -9.37 12.71
C GLN A 35 -29.82 -10.61 11.90
N LEU A 36 -28.52 -10.77 11.63
CA LEU A 36 -27.99 -11.85 10.80
C LEU A 36 -27.75 -13.13 11.59
N ARG A 37 -27.42 -13.02 12.87
CA ARG A 37 -26.96 -14.14 13.70
C ARG A 37 -27.97 -15.26 13.86
N GLY A 38 -29.26 -14.95 14.06
CA GLY A 38 -30.26 -15.93 14.45
C GLY A 38 -30.17 -16.37 15.92
N VAL A 39 -30.72 -17.54 16.23
CA VAL A 39 -30.72 -18.16 17.56
C VAL A 39 -30.33 -19.62 17.45
N ASP A 40 -29.37 -20.05 18.25
CA ASP A 40 -28.91 -21.42 18.25
C ASP A 40 -29.95 -22.40 18.81
N GLY A 41 -30.00 -23.59 18.22
CA GLY A 41 -30.78 -24.70 18.75
C GLY A 41 -29.99 -25.42 19.85
N SER A 42 -30.69 -25.98 20.80
CA SER A 42 -30.09 -26.77 21.87
C SER A 42 -30.74 -28.13 22.06
N GLN A 43 -29.98 -29.14 22.46
CA GLN A 43 -30.50 -30.42 22.86
C GLN A 43 -29.91 -30.86 24.18
N LYS A 44 -30.77 -31.19 25.12
CA LYS A 44 -30.40 -31.81 26.39
C LYS A 44 -30.70 -33.31 26.32
N MET A 45 -29.68 -34.13 26.52
CA MET A 45 -29.83 -35.59 26.33
C MET A 45 -29.08 -36.37 27.42
N TYR A 46 -29.61 -37.57 27.73
CA TYR A 46 -28.82 -38.56 28.49
C TYR A 46 -27.96 -39.34 27.50
N VAL A 47 -26.72 -39.54 27.86
CA VAL A 47 -25.74 -40.37 27.14
C VAL A 47 -25.19 -41.44 28.05
N ASP A 48 -24.83 -42.61 27.50
CA ASP A 48 -24.08 -43.60 28.21
C ASP A 48 -22.58 -43.22 28.37
N ASN A 49 -21.80 -44.07 29.03
CA ASN A 49 -20.39 -43.86 29.25
C ASN A 49 -19.53 -43.89 27.97
N MET A 50 -20.12 -44.21 26.82
CA MET A 50 -19.50 -44.23 25.49
C MET A 50 -19.99 -43.08 24.59
N GLY A 51 -20.83 -42.15 25.12
CA GLY A 51 -21.38 -41.01 24.39
C GLY A 51 -22.60 -41.37 23.53
N LYS A 52 -23.17 -42.58 23.62
CA LYS A 52 -24.40 -42.96 22.88
C LYS A 52 -25.60 -42.35 23.57
N VAL A 53 -26.40 -41.64 22.74
CA VAL A 53 -27.66 -41.01 23.19
C VAL A 53 -28.66 -42.08 23.63
N LEU A 54 -29.11 -41.98 24.90
CA LEU A 54 -30.12 -42.88 25.50
C LEU A 54 -31.51 -42.25 25.41
N GLU A 55 -31.61 -40.94 25.67
CA GLU A 55 -32.87 -40.23 25.67
C GLU A 55 -32.63 -38.73 25.43
N ILE A 56 -33.48 -38.07 24.63
CA ILE A 56 -33.50 -36.63 24.46
C ILE A 56 -34.56 -36.07 25.44
N ILE A 57 -34.11 -35.26 26.39
CA ILE A 57 -34.97 -34.70 27.43
C ILE A 57 -35.65 -33.43 26.94
N GLU A 58 -34.88 -32.60 26.22
CA GLU A 58 -35.32 -31.29 25.74
C GLU A 58 -34.66 -30.99 24.39
N LYS A 59 -35.40 -30.39 23.48
CA LYS A 59 -34.90 -29.95 22.18
C LYS A 59 -35.50 -28.60 21.84
N THR A 60 -34.66 -27.63 21.60
CA THR A 60 -35.03 -26.32 21.00
C THR A 60 -34.44 -26.29 19.62
N ASP A 61 -35.25 -26.01 18.61
CA ASP A 61 -34.80 -25.90 17.24
C ASP A 61 -34.14 -24.53 17.01
N SER A 62 -33.09 -24.48 16.16
CA SER A 62 -32.43 -23.24 15.78
C SER A 62 -33.37 -22.35 14.96
N VAL A 63 -33.21 -21.05 15.09
CA VAL A 63 -33.91 -20.02 14.32
C VAL A 63 -32.91 -19.31 13.45
N ALA A 64 -33.10 -19.34 12.12
CA ALA A 64 -32.22 -18.62 11.20
C ALA A 64 -32.32 -17.10 11.41
N GLY A 65 -31.20 -16.41 11.20
CA GLY A 65 -31.19 -14.94 11.16
C GLY A 65 -32.00 -14.37 10.00
N ASN A 66 -32.15 -13.05 10.00
CA ASN A 66 -32.95 -12.38 8.98
C ASN A 66 -32.12 -12.10 7.72
N ASP A 67 -32.81 -12.08 6.57
CA ASP A 67 -32.22 -11.59 5.33
C ASP A 67 -32.08 -10.04 5.35
N ILE A 68 -30.99 -9.53 4.80
CA ILE A 68 -30.78 -8.09 4.63
C ILE A 68 -30.82 -7.73 3.15
N TYR A 69 -31.68 -6.78 2.80
CA TYR A 69 -31.83 -6.25 1.45
C TYR A 69 -31.16 -4.90 1.33
N LEU A 70 -30.19 -4.80 0.43
CA LEU A 70 -29.45 -3.57 0.17
C LEU A 70 -30.07 -2.77 -0.97
N THR A 71 -29.84 -1.46 -0.96
CA THR A 71 -30.22 -0.55 -2.07
C THR A 71 -29.23 -0.60 -3.23
N LEU A 72 -28.11 -1.33 -3.06
CA LEU A 72 -27.08 -1.47 -4.08
C LEU A 72 -27.61 -2.26 -5.28
N ASP A 73 -27.31 -1.76 -6.46
CA ASP A 73 -27.54 -2.43 -7.73
C ASP A 73 -26.25 -3.13 -8.14
N SER A 74 -26.26 -4.46 -8.19
CA SER A 74 -25.07 -5.28 -8.44
C SER A 74 -24.44 -5.04 -9.82
N ASP A 75 -25.27 -4.79 -10.84
CA ASP A 75 -24.79 -4.54 -12.21
C ASP A 75 -24.14 -3.15 -12.28
N LEU A 76 -24.77 -2.15 -11.66
CA LEU A 76 -24.19 -0.82 -11.55
C LEU A 76 -22.88 -0.82 -10.73
N GLN A 77 -22.85 -1.58 -9.62
CA GLN A 77 -21.65 -1.76 -8.79
C GLN A 77 -20.48 -2.32 -9.64
N LYS A 78 -20.72 -3.39 -10.37
CA LYS A 78 -19.74 -4.02 -11.26
C LYS A 78 -19.31 -3.09 -12.39
N TYR A 79 -20.27 -2.38 -13.00
CA TYR A 79 -19.95 -1.41 -14.04
C TYR A 79 -19.05 -0.29 -13.53
N CYS A 80 -19.38 0.28 -12.37
CA CYS A 80 -18.57 1.34 -11.75
C CYS A 80 -17.15 0.85 -11.40
N TYR A 81 -17.00 -0.38 -10.91
CA TYR A 81 -15.71 -0.99 -10.62
C TYR A 81 -14.85 -1.07 -11.89
N ASN A 82 -15.38 -1.68 -12.94
CA ASN A 82 -14.68 -1.85 -14.21
C ASN A 82 -14.37 -0.49 -14.89
N ALA A 83 -15.28 0.48 -14.79
CA ALA A 83 -15.05 1.82 -15.32
C ALA A 83 -13.92 2.53 -14.59
N LEU A 84 -13.85 2.41 -13.26
CA LEU A 84 -12.80 3.00 -12.44
C LEU A 84 -11.44 2.38 -12.75
N GLU A 85 -11.35 1.06 -12.79
CA GLU A 85 -10.13 0.34 -13.16
C GLU A 85 -9.60 0.77 -14.54
N LYS A 86 -10.50 0.85 -15.50
CA LYS A 86 -10.17 1.28 -16.87
C LYS A 86 -9.69 2.73 -16.92
N GLU A 87 -10.32 3.63 -16.18
CA GLU A 87 -9.92 5.05 -16.13
C GLU A 87 -8.54 5.19 -15.48
N LEU A 88 -8.28 4.49 -14.38
CA LEU A 88 -6.97 4.47 -13.73
C LEU A 88 -5.89 3.95 -14.71
N SER A 89 -6.19 2.90 -15.48
CA SER A 89 -5.26 2.40 -16.49
C SER A 89 -4.95 3.44 -17.58
N TYR A 90 -5.93 4.23 -18.00
CA TYR A 90 -5.73 5.29 -18.99
C TYR A 90 -4.87 6.43 -18.44
N ILE A 91 -5.04 6.80 -17.17
CA ILE A 91 -4.21 7.81 -16.52
C ILE A 91 -2.75 7.31 -16.43
N LEU A 92 -2.53 6.06 -16.01
CA LEU A 92 -1.20 5.45 -16.01
C LEU A 92 -0.56 5.49 -17.40
N LEU A 93 -1.30 5.08 -18.44
CA LEU A 93 -0.81 5.07 -19.82
C LEU A 93 -0.49 6.46 -20.37
N ALA A 94 -1.25 7.49 -19.97
CA ALA A 94 -0.97 8.88 -20.35
C ALA A 94 0.36 9.39 -19.78
N ASN A 95 0.70 8.93 -18.58
CA ASN A 95 1.91 9.32 -17.86
C ASN A 95 3.10 8.38 -18.12
N LEU A 96 2.87 7.19 -18.69
CA LEU A 96 3.91 6.21 -18.98
C LEU A 96 4.88 6.72 -20.05
N LYS A 97 6.19 6.68 -19.75
CA LYS A 97 7.27 7.15 -20.63
C LYS A 97 8.30 6.04 -20.85
N ASN A 98 8.78 5.95 -22.09
CA ASN A 98 9.86 5.03 -22.45
C ASN A 98 11.23 5.64 -22.10
N VAL A 99 11.45 5.87 -20.80
CA VAL A 99 12.71 6.41 -20.26
C VAL A 99 13.07 5.66 -18.99
N THR A 100 14.35 5.71 -18.62
CA THR A 100 14.84 5.07 -17.38
C THR A 100 14.49 5.91 -16.15
N THR A 101 14.54 7.25 -16.25
CA THR A 101 14.19 8.16 -15.16
C THR A 101 13.55 9.42 -15.76
N SER A 102 12.70 10.10 -14.98
CA SER A 102 12.17 11.41 -15.34
C SER A 102 12.32 12.40 -14.17
N LYS A 103 12.40 13.69 -14.50
CA LYS A 103 12.37 14.79 -13.54
C LYS A 103 10.96 15.38 -13.39
N GLU A 104 10.07 15.06 -14.31
CA GLU A 104 8.68 15.49 -14.26
C GLU A 104 7.94 14.58 -13.27
N LYS A 105 7.27 15.20 -12.31
CA LYS A 105 6.62 14.48 -11.19
C LYS A 105 5.51 13.54 -11.65
N GLU A 106 4.87 13.86 -12.77
CA GLU A 106 3.72 13.12 -13.28
C GLU A 106 4.13 11.96 -14.22
N ASP A 107 5.38 11.98 -14.71
CA ASP A 107 5.87 10.94 -15.59
C ASP A 107 6.10 9.63 -14.82
N ILE A 108 5.74 8.52 -15.45
CA ILE A 108 6.01 7.16 -14.97
C ILE A 108 7.04 6.54 -15.92
N PRO A 109 8.33 6.48 -15.54
CA PRO A 109 9.34 5.75 -16.31
C PRO A 109 8.99 4.27 -16.46
N ILE A 110 9.34 3.67 -17.58
CA ILE A 110 9.08 2.23 -17.78
C ILE A 110 9.81 1.36 -16.76
N THR A 111 10.94 1.80 -16.23
CA THR A 111 11.68 1.12 -15.17
C THR A 111 10.92 1.07 -13.85
N ASP A 112 10.08 2.07 -13.56
CA ASP A 112 9.23 2.06 -12.38
C ASP A 112 8.16 0.97 -12.49
N VAL A 113 7.63 0.72 -13.70
CA VAL A 113 6.72 -0.40 -13.95
C VAL A 113 7.42 -1.75 -13.75
N TYR A 114 8.67 -1.88 -14.22
CA TYR A 114 9.42 -3.12 -13.99
C TYR A 114 9.73 -3.33 -12.51
N SER A 115 10.11 -2.29 -11.79
CA SER A 115 10.35 -2.35 -10.33
C SER A 115 9.09 -2.67 -9.56
N ALA A 116 7.93 -2.10 -9.97
CA ALA A 116 6.64 -2.33 -9.33
C ALA A 116 6.23 -3.82 -9.28
N PHE A 117 6.64 -4.63 -10.25
CA PHE A 117 6.35 -6.07 -10.22
C PHE A 117 7.03 -6.79 -9.05
N PHE A 118 8.23 -6.35 -8.66
CA PHE A 118 8.93 -6.86 -7.48
C PHE A 118 8.40 -6.21 -6.20
N ASP A 119 8.22 -4.90 -6.22
CA ASP A 119 7.80 -4.12 -5.07
C ASP A 119 6.45 -4.54 -4.52
N ASN A 120 5.51 -4.91 -5.42
CA ASN A 120 4.16 -5.34 -5.05
C ASN A 120 3.99 -6.88 -5.08
N ASN A 121 5.08 -7.63 -4.99
CA ASN A 121 5.11 -9.10 -4.94
C ASN A 121 4.34 -9.78 -6.10
N ILE A 122 4.25 -9.15 -7.27
CA ILE A 122 3.71 -9.77 -8.47
C ILE A 122 4.70 -10.83 -9.00
N ILE A 123 5.98 -10.49 -9.03
CA ILE A 123 7.07 -11.44 -9.24
C ILE A 123 7.58 -11.87 -7.86
N ASP A 124 7.51 -13.18 -7.59
CA ASP A 124 8.03 -13.77 -6.37
C ASP A 124 9.56 -13.99 -6.50
N ILE A 125 10.33 -13.21 -5.74
CA ILE A 125 11.80 -13.31 -5.71
C ILE A 125 12.26 -14.69 -5.25
N LYS A 126 11.56 -15.33 -4.32
CA LYS A 126 11.91 -16.66 -3.79
C LYS A 126 11.72 -17.75 -4.87
N ALA A 127 10.73 -17.59 -5.73
CA ALA A 127 10.45 -18.53 -6.82
C ALA A 127 11.59 -18.58 -7.86
N LEU A 128 12.37 -17.48 -8.02
CA LEU A 128 13.48 -17.41 -8.98
C LEU A 128 14.55 -18.48 -8.75
N ASN A 129 14.67 -19.03 -7.53
CA ASN A 129 15.63 -20.09 -7.17
C ASN A 129 14.95 -21.44 -6.85
N ALA A 130 13.69 -21.60 -7.24
CA ALA A 130 12.99 -22.86 -7.03
C ALA A 130 13.60 -24.01 -7.86
N ALA A 131 13.39 -25.25 -7.45
CA ALA A 131 13.93 -26.43 -8.14
C ALA A 131 13.47 -26.55 -9.61
N ASN A 132 12.27 -26.04 -9.90
CA ASN A 132 11.64 -26.00 -11.22
C ASN A 132 11.78 -24.63 -11.92
N ALA A 133 12.60 -23.72 -11.41
CA ALA A 133 12.81 -22.41 -12.00
C ALA A 133 13.38 -22.53 -13.43
N THR A 134 12.93 -21.65 -14.31
CA THR A 134 13.39 -21.55 -15.71
C THR A 134 14.85 -21.08 -15.79
N ASP A 135 15.43 -21.12 -16.98
CA ASP A 135 16.78 -20.60 -17.20
C ASP A 135 16.82 -19.07 -17.04
N ASN A 136 15.76 -18.36 -17.41
CA ASN A 136 15.64 -16.92 -17.21
C ASN A 136 15.57 -16.57 -15.71
N GLU A 137 14.72 -17.25 -14.95
CA GLU A 137 14.61 -17.07 -13.49
C GLU A 137 15.95 -17.29 -12.81
N LYS A 138 16.64 -18.41 -13.10
CA LYS A 138 17.97 -18.71 -12.54
C LYS A 138 19.03 -17.68 -12.93
N ASN A 139 19.00 -17.18 -14.16
CA ASN A 139 19.94 -16.15 -14.60
C ASN A 139 19.71 -14.83 -13.84
N VAL A 140 18.45 -14.40 -13.73
CA VAL A 140 18.08 -13.21 -12.94
C VAL A 140 18.47 -13.38 -11.49
N TYR A 141 18.21 -14.55 -10.88
CA TYR A 141 18.59 -14.82 -9.50
C TYR A 141 20.10 -14.78 -9.27
N ASN A 142 20.91 -15.39 -10.15
CA ASN A 142 22.37 -15.37 -10.02
C ASN A 142 22.93 -13.95 -10.13
N THR A 143 22.37 -13.13 -11.02
CA THR A 143 22.73 -11.72 -11.14
C THR A 143 22.37 -10.97 -9.85
N PHE A 144 21.17 -11.21 -9.33
CA PHE A 144 20.71 -10.61 -8.07
C PHE A 144 21.62 -10.95 -6.88
N VAL A 145 21.97 -12.24 -6.68
CA VAL A 145 22.85 -12.65 -5.57
C VAL A 145 24.21 -11.93 -5.67
N SER A 146 24.75 -11.79 -6.86
CA SER A 146 26.02 -11.10 -7.08
C SER A 146 25.92 -9.60 -6.78
N SER A 147 24.86 -8.95 -7.26
CA SER A 147 24.60 -7.52 -7.01
C SER A 147 24.29 -7.25 -5.53
N LYS A 148 23.51 -8.11 -4.87
CA LYS A 148 23.23 -8.01 -3.43
C LYS A 148 24.52 -8.07 -2.62
N GLN A 149 25.37 -9.06 -2.89
CA GLN A 149 26.66 -9.18 -2.19
C GLN A 149 27.59 -7.99 -2.43
N TYR A 150 27.64 -7.49 -3.67
CA TYR A 150 28.41 -6.27 -4.00
C TYR A 150 27.87 -5.07 -3.21
N THR A 151 26.57 -4.89 -3.16
CA THR A 151 25.90 -3.81 -2.43
C THR A 151 26.18 -3.88 -0.94
N LEU A 152 26.06 -5.07 -0.31
CA LEU A 152 26.37 -5.27 1.11
C LEU A 152 27.82 -4.95 1.45
N ASN A 153 28.76 -5.34 0.58
CA ASN A 153 30.18 -5.02 0.75
C ASN A 153 30.44 -3.51 0.66
N ALA A 154 29.81 -2.84 -0.31
CA ALA A 154 29.93 -1.40 -0.48
C ALA A 154 29.29 -0.63 0.70
N LEU A 155 28.12 -1.07 1.20
CA LEU A 155 27.50 -0.52 2.40
C LEU A 155 28.40 -0.69 3.63
N SER A 156 29.00 -1.89 3.80
CA SER A 156 29.96 -2.13 4.87
C SER A 156 31.16 -1.19 4.80
N ASP A 157 31.69 -0.92 3.62
CA ASP A 157 32.80 0.05 3.45
C ASP A 157 32.38 1.48 3.77
N ILE A 158 31.21 1.92 3.26
CA ILE A 158 30.68 3.26 3.53
C ILE A 158 30.45 3.47 5.03
N LEU A 159 29.89 2.49 5.70
CA LEU A 159 29.49 2.61 7.11
C LEU A 159 30.68 2.44 8.07
N LYS A 160 31.61 1.51 7.80
CA LYS A 160 32.68 1.15 8.74
C LYS A 160 34.04 1.81 8.43
N SER A 161 34.29 2.17 7.17
CA SER A 161 35.63 2.60 6.76
C SER A 161 35.66 4.03 6.24
N SER A 162 34.85 4.35 5.25
CA SER A 162 34.95 5.64 4.56
C SER A 162 34.13 6.75 5.21
N HIS A 163 33.06 6.41 5.90
CA HIS A 163 32.11 7.36 6.52
C HIS A 163 31.71 8.49 5.57
N THR A 164 31.43 8.11 4.31
CA THR A 164 31.19 9.09 3.23
C THR A 164 29.97 9.95 3.54
N GLU A 165 30.13 11.28 3.39
CA GLU A 165 29.03 12.25 3.51
C GLU A 165 27.95 11.96 2.47
N LEU A 166 26.67 12.14 2.83
CA LEU A 166 25.53 11.84 1.96
C LEU A 166 25.60 12.57 0.62
N TYR A 167 26.05 13.81 0.61
CA TYR A 167 26.23 14.59 -0.63
C TYR A 167 27.13 13.89 -1.66
N ASN A 168 28.12 13.12 -1.22
CA ASN A 168 29.06 12.42 -2.07
C ASN A 168 28.61 11.03 -2.49
N LEU A 169 27.46 10.54 -1.98
CA LEU A 169 26.85 9.27 -2.36
C LEU A 169 25.98 9.40 -3.60
N SER A 170 25.89 8.33 -4.41
CA SER A 170 24.87 8.23 -5.45
C SER A 170 23.47 8.13 -4.84
N ASP A 171 22.43 8.41 -5.64
CA ASP A 171 21.03 8.30 -5.22
C ASP A 171 20.71 6.90 -4.68
N GLN A 172 21.30 5.87 -5.26
CA GLN A 172 21.20 4.48 -4.78
C GLN A 172 21.66 4.34 -3.32
N TYR A 173 22.85 4.83 -3.01
CA TYR A 173 23.39 4.69 -1.66
C TYR A 173 22.73 5.63 -0.65
N LYS A 174 22.20 6.77 -1.09
CA LYS A 174 21.35 7.63 -0.25
C LYS A 174 20.06 6.90 0.14
N ASP A 175 19.37 6.26 -0.81
CA ASP A 175 18.18 5.45 -0.57
C ASP A 175 18.48 4.32 0.44
N TYR A 176 19.64 3.66 0.35
CA TYR A 176 20.04 2.67 1.36
C TYR A 176 20.31 3.28 2.73
N MET A 177 20.88 4.51 2.82
CA MET A 177 21.07 5.19 4.12
C MET A 177 19.73 5.54 4.77
N GLU A 178 18.76 5.99 3.99
CA GLU A 178 17.38 6.20 4.47
C GLU A 178 16.76 4.88 4.95
N PHE A 179 16.90 3.82 4.17
CA PHE A 179 16.36 2.50 4.51
C PHE A 179 16.98 1.92 5.79
N ILE A 180 18.25 2.18 6.07
CA ILE A 180 18.88 1.83 7.35
C ILE A 180 18.15 2.49 8.52
N CYS A 181 17.86 3.78 8.42
CA CYS A 181 17.11 4.49 9.46
C CYS A 181 15.67 3.97 9.61
N GLU A 182 15.00 3.65 8.50
CA GLU A 182 13.66 3.03 8.49
C GLU A 182 13.68 1.66 9.20
N THR A 183 14.65 0.81 8.86
CA THR A 183 14.82 -0.52 9.46
C THR A 183 15.10 -0.42 10.97
N LEU A 184 15.98 0.47 11.39
CA LEU A 184 16.26 0.70 12.80
C LEU A 184 15.03 1.20 13.55
N SER A 185 14.22 2.05 12.92
CA SER A 185 13.00 2.60 13.52
C SER A 185 11.91 1.53 13.64
N SER A 186 11.68 0.74 12.59
CA SER A 186 10.67 -0.33 12.59
C SER A 186 10.99 -1.45 13.59
N ASN A 187 12.28 -1.70 13.84
CA ASN A 187 12.76 -2.67 14.81
C ASN A 187 12.85 -2.11 16.26
N GLY A 188 12.41 -0.85 16.45
CA GLY A 188 12.37 -0.23 17.78
C GLY A 188 13.74 0.17 18.35
N ILE A 189 14.79 0.16 17.50
CA ILE A 189 16.16 0.53 17.88
C ILE A 189 16.35 2.05 17.83
N TYR A 190 15.69 2.73 16.89
CA TYR A 190 15.80 4.17 16.66
C TYR A 190 14.44 4.87 16.82
N ASP A 191 14.34 5.78 17.81
CA ASP A 191 13.16 6.63 17.99
C ASP A 191 13.34 7.96 17.25
N SER A 192 12.88 8.01 16.01
CA SER A 192 12.93 9.22 15.18
C SER A 192 12.07 10.37 15.71
N SER A 193 11.08 10.09 16.59
CA SER A 193 10.20 11.10 17.18
C SER A 193 10.87 11.86 18.31
N ALA A 194 11.85 11.25 18.98
CA ALA A 194 12.60 11.83 20.09
C ALA A 194 13.81 12.67 19.65
N VAL A 195 14.13 12.69 18.35
CA VAL A 195 15.26 13.48 17.84
C VAL A 195 14.95 14.97 17.88
N ASP A 196 15.91 15.79 18.37
CA ASP A 196 15.83 17.24 18.28
C ASP A 196 15.99 17.71 16.83
N LYS A 197 14.85 18.04 16.20
CA LYS A 197 14.79 18.49 14.79
C LYS A 197 15.29 19.91 14.58
N ASP A 198 15.50 20.68 15.64
CA ASP A 198 16.05 22.03 15.57
C ASP A 198 17.60 22.01 15.69
N SER A 199 18.22 20.86 15.97
CA SER A 199 19.66 20.73 16.08
C SER A 199 20.38 20.94 14.74
N ASP A 200 21.57 21.52 14.80
CA ASP A 200 22.44 21.69 13.61
C ASP A 200 22.79 20.33 12.97
N THR A 201 22.96 19.28 13.76
CA THR A 201 23.31 17.95 13.26
C THR A 201 22.15 17.34 12.49
N TYR A 202 20.90 17.39 13.01
CA TYR A 202 19.74 16.96 12.27
C TYR A 202 19.57 17.73 10.96
N ASN A 203 19.68 19.08 11.04
CA ASN A 203 19.58 19.94 9.86
C ASN A 203 20.70 19.68 8.82
N ASN A 204 21.91 19.35 9.24
CA ASN A 204 22.98 18.97 8.34
C ASN A 204 22.74 17.61 7.70
N TYR A 205 22.19 16.64 8.44
CA TYR A 205 21.83 15.32 7.91
C TYR A 205 20.75 15.39 6.83
N VAL A 206 19.62 16.05 7.11
CA VAL A 206 18.52 16.18 6.13
C VAL A 206 18.87 17.04 4.91
N ASN A 207 19.96 17.80 4.97
CA ASN A 207 20.51 18.55 3.85
C ASN A 207 21.76 17.87 3.22
N ASP A 208 21.96 16.58 3.46
CA ASP A 208 23.03 15.74 2.90
C ASP A 208 24.47 16.18 3.25
N LYS A 209 24.69 17.03 4.25
CA LYS A 209 25.99 17.64 4.56
C LYS A 209 26.90 16.81 5.45
N ILE A 210 26.36 15.78 6.09
CA ILE A 210 27.09 14.87 6.96
C ILE A 210 26.82 13.43 6.60
N SER A 211 27.65 12.53 7.08
CA SER A 211 27.49 11.09 6.90
C SER A 211 26.43 10.51 7.83
N LEU A 212 25.89 9.32 7.49
CA LEU A 212 25.04 8.55 8.41
C LEU A 212 25.82 8.18 9.69
N TYR A 213 27.12 7.95 9.62
CA TYR A 213 27.97 7.73 10.77
C TYR A 213 27.88 8.88 11.79
N GLU A 214 28.09 10.12 11.35
CA GLU A 214 28.02 11.30 12.22
C GLU A 214 26.62 11.49 12.80
N TYR A 215 25.59 11.27 11.98
CA TYR A 215 24.21 11.37 12.41
C TYR A 215 23.82 10.32 13.45
N LEU A 216 24.13 9.04 13.24
CA LEU A 216 23.83 7.99 14.21
C LEU A 216 24.62 8.14 15.50
N LYS A 217 25.87 8.59 15.45
CA LYS A 217 26.63 8.93 16.67
C LYS A 217 25.98 10.04 17.47
N TYR A 218 25.47 11.05 16.81
CA TYR A 218 24.66 12.08 17.46
C TYR A 218 23.42 11.46 18.13
N CYS A 219 22.65 10.66 17.41
CA CYS A 219 21.46 9.97 17.95
C CYS A 219 21.80 9.10 19.17
N ILE A 220 22.91 8.36 19.15
CA ILE A 220 23.39 7.59 20.30
C ILE A 220 23.68 8.53 21.49
N SER A 221 24.36 9.67 21.25
CA SER A 221 24.68 10.63 22.32
C SER A 221 23.44 11.28 22.93
N GLN A 222 22.36 11.38 22.18
CA GLN A 222 21.06 11.91 22.66
C GLN A 222 20.18 10.86 23.34
N GLY A 223 20.62 9.59 23.36
CA GLY A 223 19.86 8.50 23.96
C GLY A 223 18.58 8.11 23.20
N VAL A 224 18.51 8.43 21.90
CA VAL A 224 17.37 8.06 21.03
C VAL A 224 17.61 6.73 20.27
N ILE A 225 18.73 6.07 20.56
CA ILE A 225 19.06 4.73 20.09
C ILE A 225 19.03 3.76 21.27
N ASP A 226 18.28 2.68 21.15
CA ASP A 226 18.16 1.61 22.12
C ASP A 226 18.63 0.28 21.51
N ILE A 227 19.76 -0.23 21.98
CA ILE A 227 20.32 -1.51 21.51
C ILE A 227 19.99 -2.69 22.45
N THR A 228 19.14 -2.52 23.45
CA THR A 228 18.81 -3.59 24.42
C THR A 228 18.19 -4.82 23.78
N GLY A 229 17.53 -4.66 22.61
CA GLY A 229 16.99 -5.76 21.80
C GLY A 229 18.02 -6.49 20.95
N ILE A 230 19.25 -5.98 20.85
CA ILE A 230 20.30 -6.61 20.05
C ILE A 230 21.15 -7.50 20.97
N GLN A 231 21.39 -8.74 20.54
CA GLN A 231 22.30 -9.63 21.28
C GLN A 231 23.73 -9.10 21.19
N THR A 232 24.28 -8.70 22.32
CA THR A 232 25.63 -8.13 22.44
C THR A 232 26.50 -8.94 23.39
N SER A 233 27.83 -8.82 23.29
CA SER A 233 28.81 -9.58 24.07
C SER A 233 29.31 -8.86 25.32
N SER A 234 28.91 -7.60 25.55
CA SER A 234 29.35 -6.76 26.67
C SER A 234 28.19 -5.99 27.30
N ASP A 235 28.36 -5.61 28.58
CA ASP A 235 27.36 -4.78 29.29
C ASP A 235 27.67 -3.29 29.24
N TYR A 236 28.80 -2.90 28.68
CA TYR A 236 29.25 -1.51 28.59
C TYR A 236 29.85 -1.24 27.21
N TYR A 237 29.34 -0.24 26.54
CA TYR A 237 29.76 0.20 25.20
C TYR A 237 30.01 1.71 25.16
N ASP A 238 31.05 2.11 24.48
CA ASP A 238 31.21 3.52 24.07
C ASP A 238 30.37 3.81 22.81
N THR A 239 30.34 5.08 22.39
CA THR A 239 29.51 5.51 21.24
C THR A 239 29.94 4.84 19.93
N ASP A 240 31.25 4.59 19.75
CA ASP A 240 31.75 3.94 18.53
C ASP A 240 31.45 2.45 18.52
N GLU A 241 31.53 1.81 19.70
CA GLU A 241 31.14 0.41 19.86
C GLU A 241 29.64 0.20 19.62
N ILE A 242 28.78 1.09 20.15
CA ILE A 242 27.33 1.05 19.89
C ILE A 242 27.06 1.22 18.38
N TYR A 243 27.71 2.16 17.74
CA TYR A 243 27.59 2.38 16.29
C TYR A 243 27.95 1.10 15.51
N ASN A 244 29.06 0.45 15.83
CA ASN A 244 29.47 -0.78 15.17
C ASN A 244 28.47 -1.92 15.38
N VAL A 245 27.92 -2.05 16.59
CA VAL A 245 26.84 -3.03 16.88
C VAL A 245 25.64 -2.79 15.97
N ILE A 246 25.21 -1.54 15.80
CA ILE A 246 24.08 -1.18 14.93
C ILE A 246 24.40 -1.53 13.47
N VAL A 247 25.59 -1.18 12.99
CA VAL A 247 25.99 -1.46 11.60
C VAL A 247 26.06 -2.97 11.35
N ASP A 248 26.64 -3.77 12.26
CA ASP A 248 26.68 -5.21 12.13
C ASP A 248 25.29 -5.82 12.14
N TYR A 249 24.41 -5.32 13.01
CA TYR A 249 23.01 -5.73 13.07
C TYR A 249 22.30 -5.48 11.74
N VAL A 250 22.35 -4.25 11.22
CA VAL A 250 21.65 -3.88 9.97
C VAL A 250 22.17 -4.67 8.78
N LEU A 251 23.49 -4.81 8.63
CA LEU A 251 24.07 -5.57 7.52
C LEU A 251 23.65 -7.06 7.56
N LYS A 252 23.51 -7.62 8.77
CA LYS A 252 23.01 -8.97 8.95
C LYS A 252 21.52 -9.10 8.64
N GLU A 253 20.70 -8.15 9.09
CA GLU A 253 19.26 -8.13 8.75
C GLU A 253 19.07 -8.07 7.24
N PHE A 254 19.85 -7.26 6.53
CA PHE A 254 19.76 -7.12 5.07
C PHE A 254 20.13 -8.40 4.29
N GLU A 255 20.78 -9.38 4.92
CA GLU A 255 21.02 -10.68 4.27
C GLU A 255 19.71 -11.41 3.95
N ASP A 256 18.66 -11.27 4.79
CA ASP A 256 17.39 -11.97 4.65
C ASP A 256 16.18 -11.03 4.51
N ASP A 257 16.39 -9.70 4.43
CA ASP A 257 15.33 -8.71 4.35
C ASP A 257 14.76 -8.61 2.93
N SER A 258 13.45 -8.83 2.81
CA SER A 258 12.76 -8.82 1.51
C SER A 258 12.63 -7.41 0.91
N ASP A 259 12.54 -6.36 1.72
CA ASP A 259 12.43 -4.99 1.22
C ASP A 259 13.80 -4.47 0.78
N PHE A 260 14.89 -4.93 1.40
CA PHE A 260 16.24 -4.72 0.87
C PHE A 260 16.42 -5.41 -0.48
N ASP A 261 15.95 -6.65 -0.63
CA ASP A 261 16.00 -7.38 -1.90
C ASP A 261 15.29 -6.63 -3.02
N LYS A 262 14.09 -6.10 -2.77
CA LYS A 262 13.34 -5.29 -3.72
C LYS A 262 14.10 -4.02 -4.13
N ARG A 263 14.76 -3.34 -3.17
CA ARG A 263 15.61 -2.18 -3.46
C ARG A 263 16.82 -2.55 -4.33
N VAL A 264 17.44 -3.70 -4.09
CA VAL A 264 18.51 -4.22 -4.96
C VAL A 264 17.97 -4.43 -6.38
N PHE A 265 16.82 -5.10 -6.55
CA PHE A 265 16.18 -5.28 -7.87
C PHE A 265 15.89 -3.95 -8.58
N LYS A 266 15.37 -2.95 -7.86
CA LYS A 266 15.14 -1.60 -8.40
C LYS A 266 16.41 -1.03 -9.03
N TYR A 267 17.54 -1.10 -8.33
CA TYR A 267 18.80 -0.55 -8.84
C TYR A 267 19.44 -1.42 -9.94
N MET A 268 19.24 -2.73 -9.93
CA MET A 268 19.62 -3.60 -11.03
C MET A 268 18.83 -3.29 -12.32
N ILE A 269 17.56 -2.93 -12.21
CA ILE A 269 16.72 -2.49 -13.33
C ILE A 269 17.20 -1.11 -13.83
N LEU A 270 17.45 -0.17 -12.93
CA LEU A 270 17.92 1.17 -13.26
C LEU A 270 19.31 1.16 -13.92
N SER A 271 20.21 0.27 -13.49
CA SER A 271 21.54 0.12 -14.08
C SER A 271 21.53 -0.70 -15.40
N GLY A 272 20.45 -1.41 -15.69
CA GLY A 272 20.34 -2.31 -16.82
C GLY A 272 21.00 -3.68 -16.63
N GLU A 273 21.38 -4.06 -15.43
CA GLU A 273 21.85 -5.41 -15.08
C GLU A 273 20.73 -6.45 -15.30
N ILE A 274 19.47 -6.03 -15.07
CA ILE A 274 18.28 -6.75 -15.48
C ILE A 274 17.56 -5.94 -16.55
N THR A 275 17.29 -6.56 -17.67
CA THR A 275 16.63 -5.95 -18.82
C THR A 275 15.11 -6.05 -18.71
N GLY A 276 14.38 -5.09 -19.31
CA GLY A 276 12.92 -5.17 -19.38
C GLY A 276 12.41 -6.45 -20.04
N SER A 277 13.15 -7.03 -21.00
CA SER A 277 12.79 -8.33 -21.58
C SER A 277 12.85 -9.48 -20.56
N GLN A 278 13.89 -9.51 -19.72
CA GLN A 278 13.98 -10.51 -18.66
C GLN A 278 12.82 -10.38 -17.67
N VAL A 279 12.46 -9.15 -17.28
CA VAL A 279 11.30 -8.90 -16.40
C VAL A 279 10.00 -9.38 -17.05
N ILE A 280 9.78 -9.10 -18.34
CA ILE A 280 8.59 -9.57 -19.06
C ILE A 280 8.57 -11.10 -19.12
N TYR A 281 9.71 -11.77 -19.39
CA TYR A 281 9.76 -13.23 -19.37
C TYR A 281 9.42 -13.80 -17.98
N LEU A 282 9.83 -13.15 -16.88
CA LEU A 282 9.43 -13.56 -15.52
C LEU A 282 7.91 -13.57 -15.33
N LEU A 283 7.17 -12.64 -15.95
CA LEU A 283 5.71 -12.64 -15.88
C LEU A 283 5.09 -13.90 -16.51
N TYR A 284 5.72 -14.45 -17.55
CA TYR A 284 5.31 -15.72 -18.14
C TYR A 284 5.82 -16.93 -17.34
N ASP A 285 7.07 -16.89 -16.91
CA ASP A 285 7.71 -17.95 -16.13
C ASP A 285 6.92 -18.26 -14.87
N GLN A 286 6.38 -17.22 -14.19
CA GLN A 286 5.59 -17.34 -12.97
C GLN A 286 4.07 -17.39 -13.21
N GLY A 287 3.64 -17.46 -14.47
CA GLY A 287 2.24 -17.66 -14.83
C GLY A 287 1.33 -16.43 -14.57
N ILE A 288 1.90 -15.24 -14.37
CA ILE A 288 1.14 -13.99 -14.30
C ILE A 288 0.49 -13.70 -15.67
N LEU A 289 1.27 -13.89 -16.74
CA LEU A 289 0.78 -13.90 -18.10
C LEU A 289 0.84 -15.34 -18.66
N ASN A 290 -0.07 -15.67 -19.58
CA ASN A 290 -0.14 -17.01 -20.15
C ASN A 290 0.28 -17.00 -21.62
N SER A 291 1.48 -17.56 -21.91
CA SER A 291 2.06 -17.59 -23.25
C SER A 291 1.23 -18.32 -24.31
N THR A 292 0.30 -19.20 -23.90
CA THR A 292 -0.53 -19.95 -24.86
C THR A 292 -1.79 -19.20 -25.29
N THR A 293 -2.24 -18.21 -24.51
CA THR A 293 -3.44 -17.43 -24.78
C THR A 293 -3.16 -15.97 -25.09
N ASP A 294 -1.93 -15.53 -24.86
CA ASP A 294 -1.53 -14.15 -25.08
C ASP A 294 -1.22 -13.89 -26.55
N GLU A 295 -2.04 -13.02 -27.16
CA GLU A 295 -1.92 -12.65 -28.58
C GLU A 295 -0.62 -11.89 -28.89
N ASP A 296 -0.02 -11.21 -27.91
CA ASP A 296 1.19 -10.41 -28.10
C ASP A 296 2.48 -11.23 -27.88
N TYR A 297 2.39 -12.50 -27.44
CA TYR A 297 3.54 -13.32 -27.06
C TYR A 297 4.49 -13.58 -28.24
N GLU A 298 3.95 -13.96 -29.42
CA GLU A 298 4.78 -14.25 -30.62
C GLU A 298 5.45 -12.98 -31.15
N GLU A 299 4.75 -11.83 -31.17
CA GLU A 299 5.32 -10.56 -31.58
C GLU A 299 6.45 -10.10 -30.65
N PHE A 300 6.26 -10.33 -29.35
CA PHE A 300 7.26 -10.00 -28.35
C PHE A 300 8.50 -10.90 -28.46
N THR A 301 8.35 -12.22 -28.50
CA THR A 301 9.47 -13.17 -28.53
C THR A 301 10.25 -13.13 -29.84
N SER A 302 9.61 -12.75 -30.96
CA SER A 302 10.27 -12.52 -32.24
C SER A 302 10.98 -11.15 -32.32
N GLY A 303 10.85 -10.30 -31.32
CA GLY A 303 11.45 -8.96 -31.28
C GLY A 303 10.75 -7.91 -32.15
N VAL A 304 9.57 -8.21 -32.69
CA VAL A 304 8.73 -7.24 -33.42
C VAL A 304 8.14 -6.22 -32.48
N LEU A 305 7.72 -6.66 -31.29
CA LEU A 305 7.13 -5.81 -30.25
C LEU A 305 8.21 -5.40 -29.24
N SER A 306 8.38 -4.09 -29.03
CA SER A 306 9.30 -3.57 -28.01
C SER A 306 8.76 -3.82 -26.60
N ASN A 307 9.65 -3.86 -25.59
CA ASN A 307 9.27 -4.01 -24.19
C ASN A 307 8.26 -2.95 -23.75
N PHE A 308 8.46 -1.71 -24.17
CA PHE A 308 7.56 -0.58 -23.84
C PHE A 308 6.18 -0.80 -24.43
N GLU A 309 6.10 -1.10 -25.74
CA GLU A 309 4.81 -1.32 -26.41
C GLU A 309 4.10 -2.55 -25.85
N PHE A 310 4.85 -3.60 -25.48
CA PHE A 310 4.29 -4.78 -24.82
C PHE A 310 3.60 -4.39 -23.51
N ILE A 311 4.30 -3.74 -22.59
CA ILE A 311 3.73 -3.29 -21.31
C ILE A 311 2.54 -2.33 -21.53
N TYR A 312 2.67 -1.39 -22.47
CA TYR A 312 1.58 -0.49 -22.83
C TYR A 312 0.30 -1.24 -23.21
N ARG A 313 0.42 -2.26 -24.09
CA ARG A 313 -0.73 -3.09 -24.51
C ARG A 313 -1.30 -3.88 -23.34
N LYS A 314 -0.46 -4.45 -22.47
CA LYS A 314 -0.92 -5.22 -21.29
C LYS A 314 -1.69 -4.38 -20.29
N ILE A 315 -1.22 -3.17 -19.99
CA ILE A 315 -1.96 -2.22 -19.15
C ILE A 315 -3.27 -1.80 -19.82
N LYS A 316 -3.25 -1.52 -21.12
CA LYS A 316 -4.45 -1.12 -21.87
C LYS A 316 -5.53 -2.19 -21.92
N LYS A 317 -5.12 -3.47 -21.99
CA LYS A 317 -6.03 -4.63 -21.96
C LYS A 317 -6.43 -5.04 -20.53
N LEU A 318 -5.89 -4.39 -19.49
CA LEU A 318 -6.05 -4.75 -18.08
C LEU A 318 -5.55 -6.18 -17.75
N GLU A 319 -4.62 -6.71 -18.55
CA GLU A 319 -3.88 -7.93 -18.22
C GLU A 319 -2.80 -7.63 -17.16
N ILE A 320 -2.32 -6.38 -17.11
CA ILE A 320 -1.59 -5.76 -16.02
C ILE A 320 -2.46 -4.62 -15.52
N THR A 321 -2.94 -4.73 -14.28
CA THR A 321 -3.89 -3.76 -13.69
C THR A 321 -3.17 -2.66 -12.92
N PRO A 322 -3.80 -1.49 -12.71
CA PRO A 322 -3.25 -0.45 -11.85
C PRO A 322 -2.94 -0.95 -10.42
N ALA A 323 -3.78 -1.85 -9.88
CA ALA A 323 -3.55 -2.46 -8.57
C ALA A 323 -2.28 -3.32 -8.53
N MET A 324 -1.97 -4.09 -9.58
CA MET A 324 -0.74 -4.88 -9.66
C MET A 324 0.51 -4.01 -9.61
N LEU A 325 0.45 -2.81 -10.19
CA LEU A 325 1.58 -1.90 -10.25
C LEU A 325 1.75 -1.06 -8.98
N ALA A 326 0.67 -0.75 -8.27
CA ALA A 326 0.65 0.16 -7.12
C ALA A 326 1.32 1.54 -7.39
N LEU A 327 1.37 1.95 -8.67
CA LEU A 327 1.88 3.25 -9.09
C LEU A 327 0.74 4.27 -9.15
N ASP A 328 0.97 5.49 -8.70
CA ASP A 328 -0.06 6.52 -8.67
C ASP A 328 -0.49 6.99 -10.08
N PRO A 329 -1.83 7.04 -10.34
CA PRO A 329 -2.92 6.62 -9.45
C PRO A 329 -3.26 5.14 -9.59
N CYS A 330 -3.16 4.36 -8.51
CA CYS A 330 -3.49 2.92 -8.48
C CYS A 330 -4.80 2.62 -7.76
N SER A 331 -5.46 3.63 -7.22
CA SER A 331 -6.65 3.43 -6.38
C SER A 331 -7.68 4.55 -6.54
N GLY A 332 -8.93 4.27 -6.19
CA GLY A 332 -10.01 5.25 -6.25
C GLY A 332 -11.32 4.74 -5.67
N SER A 333 -12.36 5.57 -5.72
CA SER A 333 -13.70 5.18 -5.30
C SER A 333 -14.78 5.88 -6.13
N ILE A 334 -15.94 5.22 -6.26
CA ILE A 334 -17.15 5.77 -6.87
C ILE A 334 -18.32 5.51 -5.93
N VAL A 335 -19.10 6.56 -5.64
CA VAL A 335 -20.36 6.45 -4.90
C VAL A 335 -21.47 7.03 -5.76
N VAL A 336 -22.52 6.24 -6.02
CA VAL A 336 -23.70 6.66 -6.77
C VAL A 336 -24.89 6.69 -5.83
N VAL A 337 -25.50 7.87 -5.70
CA VAL A 337 -26.65 8.10 -4.80
C VAL A 337 -27.83 8.61 -5.60
N ASP A 338 -29.02 8.10 -5.31
CA ASP A 338 -30.27 8.66 -5.80
C ASP A 338 -30.60 9.95 -5.02
N PRO A 339 -30.58 11.13 -5.65
CA PRO A 339 -30.78 12.38 -4.95
C PRO A 339 -32.21 12.57 -4.40
N ALA A 340 -33.20 11.85 -4.94
CA ALA A 340 -34.59 11.95 -4.49
C ALA A 340 -34.85 11.19 -3.18
N THR A 341 -34.16 10.07 -2.98
CA THR A 341 -34.37 9.17 -1.85
C THR A 341 -33.20 9.13 -0.86
N GLY A 342 -32.00 9.57 -1.30
CA GLY A 342 -30.77 9.43 -0.56
C GLY A 342 -30.20 8.00 -0.56
N THR A 343 -30.80 7.07 -1.30
CA THR A 343 -30.35 5.67 -1.34
C THR A 343 -29.05 5.54 -2.13
N VAL A 344 -28.11 4.73 -1.60
CA VAL A 344 -26.85 4.39 -2.27
C VAL A 344 -27.11 3.27 -3.27
N ARG A 345 -26.85 3.56 -4.57
CA ARG A 345 -27.06 2.62 -5.67
C ARG A 345 -25.79 1.86 -6.06
N ALA A 346 -24.64 2.47 -5.86
CA ALA A 346 -23.33 1.83 -5.97
C ALA A 346 -22.36 2.47 -4.98
N MET A 347 -21.46 1.67 -4.43
CA MET A 347 -20.37 2.11 -3.54
C MET A 347 -19.14 1.25 -3.84
N VAL A 348 -18.21 1.79 -4.61
CA VAL A 348 -17.03 1.09 -5.12
C VAL A 348 -15.78 1.63 -4.47
N SER A 349 -14.93 0.72 -4.02
CA SER A 349 -13.54 0.97 -3.65
C SER A 349 -12.64 0.15 -4.56
N TYR A 350 -11.65 0.75 -5.21
CA TYR A 350 -10.67 0.08 -6.04
C TYR A 350 -9.26 0.31 -5.47
N PRO A 351 -8.38 -0.70 -5.41
CA PRO A 351 -8.73 -2.11 -5.60
C PRO A 351 -9.63 -2.63 -4.49
N SER A 352 -10.18 -3.82 -4.70
CA SER A 352 -11.03 -4.53 -3.76
C SER A 352 -10.48 -5.94 -3.53
N TYR A 353 -11.10 -6.69 -2.66
CA TYR A 353 -10.74 -8.06 -2.31
C TYR A 353 -11.94 -9.01 -2.48
N ASP A 354 -11.65 -10.30 -2.54
CA ASP A 354 -12.66 -11.36 -2.61
C ASP A 354 -13.12 -11.74 -1.21
N ASN A 355 -14.29 -11.23 -0.80
CA ASN A 355 -14.87 -11.54 0.53
C ASN A 355 -15.17 -13.03 0.71
N ASN A 356 -15.42 -13.80 -0.38
CA ASN A 356 -15.69 -15.23 -0.22
C ASN A 356 -14.52 -16.00 0.37
N LYS A 357 -13.29 -15.48 0.20
CA LYS A 357 -12.08 -16.05 0.81
C LYS A 357 -11.88 -15.69 2.27
N LEU A 358 -12.64 -14.72 2.77
CA LEU A 358 -12.60 -14.26 4.16
C LEU A 358 -13.84 -14.67 4.96
N THR A 359 -14.77 -15.40 4.34
CA THR A 359 -16.03 -15.83 4.94
C THR A 359 -15.90 -17.24 5.53
N ASN A 360 -16.52 -17.50 6.67
CA ASN A 360 -16.50 -18.76 7.41
C ASN A 360 -15.09 -19.18 7.85
N VAL A 361 -14.33 -19.85 7.00
CA VAL A 361 -12.94 -20.20 7.24
C VAL A 361 -12.08 -19.28 6.39
N ILE A 362 -11.38 -18.37 7.06
CA ILE A 362 -10.48 -17.42 6.40
C ILE A 362 -9.36 -18.21 5.71
N ASP A 363 -9.14 -17.91 4.41
CA ASP A 363 -7.95 -18.36 3.68
C ASP A 363 -6.73 -17.57 4.20
N PRO A 364 -5.81 -18.20 4.97
CA PRO A 364 -4.73 -17.47 5.63
C PRO A 364 -3.71 -16.92 4.63
N ASP A 365 -3.46 -17.61 3.52
CA ASP A 365 -2.49 -17.17 2.49
C ASP A 365 -3.06 -15.95 1.74
N TYR A 366 -4.36 -15.99 1.44
CA TYR A 366 -5.02 -14.85 0.82
C TYR A 366 -5.10 -13.65 1.77
N TYR A 367 -5.39 -13.87 3.05
CA TYR A 367 -5.43 -12.80 4.04
C TYR A 367 -4.06 -12.13 4.21
N ALA A 368 -2.99 -12.91 4.32
CA ALA A 368 -1.63 -12.40 4.37
C ALA A 368 -1.32 -11.55 3.12
N LYS A 369 -1.63 -12.08 1.93
CA LYS A 369 -1.41 -11.39 0.66
C LYS A 369 -2.09 -10.02 0.60
N ILE A 370 -3.38 -9.91 0.97
CA ILE A 370 -4.11 -8.63 0.89
C ILE A 370 -3.75 -7.66 2.03
N THR A 371 -3.17 -8.16 3.12
CA THR A 371 -2.68 -7.34 4.24
C THR A 371 -1.34 -6.68 3.90
N GLU A 372 -0.49 -7.39 3.15
CA GLU A 372 0.82 -6.91 2.70
C GLU A 372 0.75 -6.09 1.41
N ASP A 373 -0.39 -6.09 0.73
CA ASP A 373 -0.59 -5.39 -0.54
C ASP A 373 -0.52 -3.87 -0.34
N LYS A 374 0.44 -3.22 -0.98
CA LYS A 374 0.69 -1.78 -0.90
C LYS A 374 -0.50 -0.92 -1.34
N THR A 375 -1.39 -1.48 -2.16
CA THR A 375 -2.63 -0.80 -2.58
C THR A 375 -3.72 -0.82 -1.52
N THR A 376 -3.48 -1.49 -0.37
CA THR A 376 -4.41 -1.57 0.76
C THR A 376 -5.87 -1.89 0.35
N PRO A 377 -6.13 -3.08 -0.26
CA PRO A 377 -7.45 -3.40 -0.83
C PRO A 377 -8.56 -3.49 0.23
N MET A 378 -8.23 -3.77 1.50
CA MET A 378 -9.19 -3.79 2.61
C MET A 378 -9.62 -2.39 3.08
N TYR A 379 -8.90 -1.33 2.68
CA TYR A 379 -9.26 0.03 3.05
C TYR A 379 -10.44 0.53 2.21
N ASN A 380 -11.59 0.74 2.82
CA ASN A 380 -12.79 1.21 2.14
C ASN A 380 -12.68 2.70 1.78
N ARG A 381 -12.15 2.99 0.60
CA ARG A 381 -11.94 4.36 0.12
C ARG A 381 -13.23 5.15 -0.03
N ALA A 382 -14.34 4.48 -0.36
CA ALA A 382 -15.64 5.13 -0.54
C ALA A 382 -16.18 5.77 0.75
N THR A 383 -15.82 5.22 1.92
CA THR A 383 -16.32 5.68 3.22
C THR A 383 -15.24 6.27 4.13
N MET A 384 -13.98 5.88 3.94
CA MET A 384 -12.89 6.22 4.86
C MET A 384 -11.89 7.24 4.29
N GLN A 385 -11.76 7.32 2.95
CA GLN A 385 -10.77 8.19 2.31
C GLN A 385 -11.11 9.66 2.55
N ARG A 386 -10.13 10.41 3.06
CA ARG A 386 -10.21 11.85 3.26
C ARG A 386 -9.26 12.54 2.30
N THR A 387 -9.81 13.19 1.29
CA THR A 387 -9.06 13.99 0.32
C THR A 387 -9.55 15.42 0.32
N ALA A 388 -8.70 16.35 -0.11
CA ALA A 388 -9.11 17.72 -0.33
C ALA A 388 -10.20 17.78 -1.42
N PRO A 389 -11.35 18.41 -1.16
CA PRO A 389 -12.49 18.41 -2.10
C PRO A 389 -12.21 19.16 -3.39
N GLY A 390 -11.16 19.98 -3.45
CA GLY A 390 -10.81 20.77 -4.61
C GLY A 390 -11.94 21.72 -5.04
N SER A 391 -12.09 21.92 -6.40
CA SER A 391 -13.09 22.85 -6.97
C SER A 391 -14.55 22.47 -6.65
N THR A 392 -14.84 21.23 -6.25
CA THR A 392 -16.20 20.84 -5.83
C THR A 392 -16.66 21.61 -4.58
N TYR A 393 -15.72 22.04 -3.74
CA TYR A 393 -16.01 22.83 -2.56
C TYR A 393 -16.44 24.27 -2.87
N LYS A 394 -16.15 24.79 -4.05
CA LYS A 394 -16.53 26.15 -4.47
C LYS A 394 -18.04 26.35 -4.44
N MET A 395 -18.82 25.34 -4.85
CA MET A 395 -20.28 25.40 -4.82
C MET A 395 -20.83 25.53 -3.40
N LEU A 396 -20.24 24.86 -2.42
CA LEU A 396 -20.62 24.98 -1.01
C LEU A 396 -20.30 26.37 -0.46
N ILE A 397 -19.12 26.91 -0.80
CA ILE A 397 -18.72 28.26 -0.39
C ILE A 397 -19.63 29.33 -1.03
N ALA A 398 -19.97 29.17 -2.34
CA ALA A 398 -20.90 30.06 -3.00
C ALA A 398 -22.30 30.05 -2.36
N ALA A 399 -22.84 28.85 -2.06
CA ALA A 399 -24.10 28.69 -1.36
C ALA A 399 -24.08 29.32 0.04
N ALA A 400 -23.02 29.10 0.81
CA ALA A 400 -22.84 29.74 2.11
C ALA A 400 -22.77 31.27 2.01
N GLY A 401 -22.01 31.80 1.04
CA GLY A 401 -21.89 33.24 0.81
C GLY A 401 -23.23 33.91 0.44
N LEU A 402 -24.05 33.22 -0.35
CA LEU A 402 -25.41 33.67 -0.67
C LEU A 402 -26.33 33.64 0.57
N GLN A 403 -26.27 32.55 1.35
CA GLN A 403 -27.10 32.39 2.53
C GLN A 403 -26.76 33.42 3.63
N GLU A 404 -25.48 33.70 3.82
CA GLU A 404 -25.01 34.70 4.80
C GLU A 404 -25.10 36.14 4.29
N GLY A 405 -25.53 36.34 3.02
CA GLY A 405 -25.67 37.66 2.41
C GLY A 405 -24.34 38.40 2.17
N VAL A 406 -23.22 37.65 2.15
CA VAL A 406 -21.89 38.21 1.86
C VAL A 406 -21.71 38.47 0.37
N ILE A 407 -22.39 37.70 -0.45
CA ILE A 407 -22.52 37.86 -1.90
C ILE A 407 -23.99 37.72 -2.31
N ASP A 408 -24.34 38.26 -3.48
CA ASP A 408 -25.60 38.06 -4.17
C ASP A 408 -25.35 37.55 -5.61
N VAL A 409 -26.43 37.23 -6.34
CA VAL A 409 -26.32 36.71 -7.71
C VAL A 409 -25.66 37.71 -8.68
N GLY A 410 -25.70 38.98 -8.37
CA GLY A 410 -25.09 40.06 -9.18
C GLY A 410 -23.67 40.42 -8.73
N SER A 411 -23.18 39.81 -7.67
CA SER A 411 -21.83 40.08 -7.15
C SER A 411 -20.76 39.69 -8.15
N VAL A 412 -19.75 40.54 -8.30
CA VAL A 412 -18.58 40.31 -9.17
C VAL A 412 -17.30 40.45 -8.36
N ILE A 413 -16.32 39.58 -8.64
CA ILE A 413 -15.01 39.57 -7.99
C ILE A 413 -13.95 39.57 -9.10
N THR A 414 -12.87 40.32 -8.90
CA THR A 414 -11.74 40.33 -9.83
C THR A 414 -10.63 39.46 -9.31
N ASP A 415 -10.26 38.43 -10.09
CA ASP A 415 -9.12 37.56 -9.86
C ASP A 415 -7.87 38.14 -10.54
N TYR A 416 -6.87 38.46 -9.72
CA TYR A 416 -5.56 38.96 -10.16
C TYR A 416 -4.47 37.88 -10.14
N GLY A 417 -4.84 36.61 -10.05
CA GLY A 417 -3.89 35.47 -10.03
C GLY A 417 -3.31 35.15 -8.65
N THR A 418 -3.42 36.07 -7.68
CA THR A 418 -2.97 35.83 -6.30
C THR A 418 -3.86 36.58 -5.31
N PHE A 419 -4.28 35.91 -4.27
CA PHE A 419 -5.04 36.51 -3.18
C PHE A 419 -4.10 36.92 -2.03
N SER A 420 -3.75 38.18 -1.97
CA SER A 420 -2.73 38.74 -1.07
C SER A 420 -3.22 39.12 0.34
N LYS A 421 -4.52 38.88 0.65
CA LYS A 421 -5.11 39.30 1.95
C LYS A 421 -4.87 38.31 3.09
N VAL A 422 -4.29 37.16 2.80
CA VAL A 422 -3.93 36.11 3.76
C VAL A 422 -2.51 35.59 3.53
N VAL A 423 -1.91 35.05 4.58
CA VAL A 423 -0.55 34.49 4.52
C VAL A 423 -0.62 33.02 4.99
N PRO A 424 -0.07 32.05 4.20
CA PRO A 424 0.50 32.23 2.87
C PRO A 424 -0.58 32.63 1.86
N SER A 425 -0.19 33.42 0.85
CA SER A 425 -1.10 33.94 -0.18
C SER A 425 -1.44 32.85 -1.21
N PRO A 426 -2.70 32.36 -1.28
CA PRO A 426 -3.08 31.38 -2.29
C PRO A 426 -3.00 32.00 -3.70
N ALA A 427 -2.50 31.20 -4.64
CA ALA A 427 -2.38 31.58 -6.02
C ALA A 427 -3.37 30.83 -6.91
N CYS A 428 -3.90 31.52 -7.91
CA CYS A 428 -4.66 30.91 -8.99
C CYS A 428 -3.73 30.05 -9.87
N TRP A 429 -4.24 28.96 -10.44
CA TRP A 429 -3.52 28.19 -11.45
C TRP A 429 -3.18 29.04 -12.68
N LEU A 430 -4.06 29.98 -13.05
CA LEU A 430 -3.77 31.00 -14.05
C LEU A 430 -3.10 32.21 -13.37
N ARG A 431 -1.78 32.31 -13.46
CA ARG A 431 -0.98 33.33 -12.78
C ARG A 431 -1.34 34.78 -13.12
N SER A 432 -1.88 35.02 -14.32
CA SER A 432 -2.41 36.33 -14.74
C SER A 432 -3.77 36.69 -14.13
N GLY A 433 -4.43 35.70 -13.46
CA GLY A 433 -5.81 35.80 -13.04
C GLY A 433 -6.82 35.68 -14.16
N HIS A 434 -8.09 35.46 -13.83
CA HIS A 434 -9.20 35.33 -14.77
C HIS A 434 -9.92 36.66 -15.05
N GLY A 435 -9.48 37.75 -14.43
CA GLY A 435 -10.16 39.02 -14.49
C GLY A 435 -11.44 39.06 -13.65
N THR A 436 -12.43 39.87 -14.09
CA THR A 436 -13.67 40.04 -13.34
C THR A 436 -14.67 38.93 -13.69
N LEU A 437 -15.08 38.17 -12.67
CA LEU A 437 -15.99 37.04 -12.77
C LEU A 437 -17.26 37.29 -11.92
N GLY A 438 -18.42 36.95 -12.48
CA GLY A 438 -19.65 36.79 -11.72
C GLY A 438 -19.73 35.42 -11.03
N LEU A 439 -20.74 35.24 -10.19
CA LEU A 439 -20.95 33.97 -9.45
C LEU A 439 -21.11 32.75 -10.40
N ALA A 440 -21.72 32.96 -11.59
CA ALA A 440 -21.93 31.89 -12.55
C ALA A 440 -20.67 31.56 -13.38
N ASP A 441 -19.69 32.45 -13.42
CA ASP A 441 -18.46 32.31 -14.22
C ASP A 441 -17.28 31.79 -13.39
N ALA A 442 -17.40 31.77 -12.07
CA ALA A 442 -16.37 31.38 -11.12
C ALA A 442 -16.44 29.89 -10.72
#